data_a35ff2364ad4936d52927bf0f8cd65fa
#
_entry.id   a35ff2364ad4936d52927bf0f8cd65fa
#
_cell.length_a   1.000
_cell.length_b   1.000
_cell.length_c   1.000
_cell.angle_alpha   90.00
_cell.angle_beta   90.00
_cell.angle_gamma   90.00
#
_symmetry.space_group_name_H-M   'P 1'
#
loop_
_entity.id
_entity.type
_entity.pdbx_description
1 polymer ?
#
loop_
_entity_poly.entity_id
_entity_poly.type
_entity_poly.pdbx_seq_one_letter_code
_entity_poly.pdbx_strand_id
1 'polypeptide(L)'
;MRDRLIPLFLAISFLFIGCASGISDRSTAVKRAIETNEYDVNVKTLMTASVGAFQDLGYTIDVLNGDYGLITASKTLGTQTTEVNNSTLLDDVVAGLFGFESRSDDIVISPLELSVTITVKELSSEPVISSLRVNFESGGTKYSDLFFKSFFAAIDQSLFLDTTIE
;
A
#
# COMPACT_ATOMS: atom_id res chain seq x y z
N MET A 1 13.89 -59.97 2.16
CA MET A 1 13.27 -59.00 1.24
C MET A 1 12.69 -57.78 1.96
N ARG A 2 12.45 -57.84 3.25
CA ARG A 2 11.83 -56.77 4.08
C ARG A 2 12.75 -55.57 4.35
N ASP A 3 14.06 -55.80 4.42
CA ASP A 3 15.04 -54.78 4.83
C ASP A 3 15.45 -53.82 3.70
N ARG A 4 15.11 -54.13 2.44
CA ARG A 4 15.39 -53.27 1.29
C ARG A 4 14.26 -52.28 0.95
N LEU A 5 13.08 -52.46 1.54
CA LEU A 5 11.93 -51.56 1.32
C LEU A 5 11.98 -50.27 2.17
N ILE A 6 12.65 -50.36 3.32
CA ILE A 6 12.75 -49.21 4.25
C ILE A 6 13.50 -48.02 3.64
N PRO A 7 14.68 -48.19 2.99
CA PRO A 7 15.37 -47.06 2.38
C PRO A 7 14.63 -46.46 1.18
N LEU A 8 13.83 -47.27 0.46
CA LEU A 8 13.03 -46.80 -0.65
C LEU A 8 11.88 -45.91 -0.18
N PHE A 9 11.20 -46.24 0.92
CA PHE A 9 10.16 -45.41 1.52
C PHE A 9 10.73 -44.10 2.09
N LEU A 10 11.92 -44.14 2.67
CA LEU A 10 12.60 -42.95 3.19
C LEU A 10 13.03 -41.99 2.07
N ALA A 11 13.48 -42.51 0.94
CA ALA A 11 13.83 -41.70 -0.24
C ALA A 11 12.62 -41.03 -0.90
N ILE A 12 11.47 -41.71 -0.95
CA ILE A 12 10.23 -41.16 -1.49
C ILE A 12 9.64 -40.07 -0.57
N SER A 13 9.80 -40.23 0.76
CA SER A 13 9.33 -39.22 1.73
C SER A 13 10.09 -37.90 1.61
N PHE A 14 11.36 -37.89 1.19
CA PHE A 14 12.15 -36.67 0.96
C PHE A 14 11.75 -35.91 -0.32
N LEU A 15 11.09 -36.56 -1.27
CA LEU A 15 10.65 -35.93 -2.52
C LEU A 15 9.42 -35.03 -2.36
N PHE A 16 8.67 -35.16 -1.25
CA PHE A 16 7.46 -34.34 -1.00
C PHE A 16 7.70 -33.10 -0.13
N ILE A 17 8.90 -32.85 0.37
CA ILE A 17 9.23 -31.69 1.21
C ILE A 17 9.58 -30.44 0.37
N GLY A 18 9.54 -30.53 -0.94
CA GLY A 18 10.03 -29.48 -1.87
C GLY A 18 9.02 -28.44 -2.36
N CYS A 19 7.78 -28.38 -1.84
CA CYS A 19 6.82 -27.35 -2.25
C CYS A 19 6.19 -26.64 -1.05
N ALA A 20 7.01 -26.09 -0.16
CA ALA A 20 6.58 -24.92 0.60
C ALA A 20 6.68 -23.73 -0.37
N SER A 21 5.62 -23.52 -1.16
CA SER A 21 5.44 -22.31 -1.95
C SER A 21 5.45 -21.12 -0.98
N GLY A 22 6.60 -20.44 -0.89
CA GLY A 22 6.66 -19.11 -0.32
C GLY A 22 5.55 -18.29 -0.97
N ILE A 23 4.84 -17.50 -0.19
CA ILE A 23 3.89 -16.51 -0.67
C ILE A 23 4.62 -15.74 -1.76
N SER A 24 4.29 -16.02 -3.01
CA SER A 24 4.90 -15.40 -4.18
C SER A 24 4.60 -13.92 -4.10
N ASP A 25 5.58 -13.13 -3.69
CA ASP A 25 5.52 -11.70 -3.86
C ASP A 25 5.34 -11.45 -5.36
N ARG A 26 4.22 -10.81 -5.74
CA ARG A 26 3.92 -10.55 -7.16
C ARG A 26 5.12 -9.89 -7.81
N SER A 27 5.48 -10.31 -9.00
CA SER A 27 6.59 -9.71 -9.73
C SER A 27 6.35 -8.20 -9.85
N THR A 28 7.41 -7.41 -9.82
CA THR A 28 7.36 -5.94 -9.95
C THR A 28 6.59 -5.51 -11.20
N ALA A 29 6.64 -6.29 -12.28
CA ALA A 29 5.91 -6.02 -13.51
C ALA A 29 4.39 -6.14 -13.32
N VAL A 30 3.91 -7.20 -12.66
CA VAL A 30 2.49 -7.38 -12.35
C VAL A 30 1.99 -6.28 -11.42
N LYS A 31 2.77 -5.93 -10.40
CA LYS A 31 2.44 -4.83 -9.50
C LYS A 31 2.28 -3.52 -10.25
N ARG A 32 3.23 -3.16 -11.11
CA ARG A 32 3.15 -1.95 -11.94
C ARG A 32 1.95 -1.94 -12.87
N ALA A 33 1.59 -3.08 -13.47
CA ALA A 33 0.43 -3.18 -14.35
C ALA A 33 -0.89 -2.90 -13.61
N ILE A 34 -1.00 -3.30 -12.34
CA ILE A 34 -2.18 -3.03 -11.49
C ILE A 34 -2.22 -1.56 -11.05
N GLU A 35 -1.05 -0.96 -10.80
CA GLU A 35 -0.88 0.40 -10.33
C GLU A 35 -0.98 1.46 -11.44
N THR A 36 -1.10 1.05 -12.70
CA THR A 36 -1.05 1.98 -13.84
C THR A 36 -2.30 1.84 -14.70
N ASN A 37 -2.87 2.97 -15.11
CA ASN A 37 -3.94 3.05 -16.09
C ASN A 37 -3.63 4.10 -17.17
N GLU A 38 -4.16 3.95 -18.37
CA GLU A 38 -3.96 4.85 -19.50
C GLU A 38 -5.27 5.58 -19.83
N TYR A 39 -5.15 6.83 -20.26
CA TYR A 39 -6.26 7.74 -20.50
C TYR A 39 -6.06 8.54 -21.80
N ASP A 40 -7.11 8.70 -22.57
CA ASP A 40 -7.10 9.45 -23.83
C ASP A 40 -7.26 10.96 -23.59
N VAL A 41 -6.49 11.49 -22.66
CA VAL A 41 -6.47 12.92 -22.28
C VAL A 41 -5.04 13.40 -22.06
N ASN A 42 -4.83 14.71 -22.11
CA ASN A 42 -3.52 15.29 -21.81
C ASN A 42 -3.20 15.24 -20.30
N VAL A 43 -1.90 15.38 -19.97
CA VAL A 43 -1.38 15.35 -18.60
C VAL A 43 -2.10 16.36 -17.69
N LYS A 44 -2.35 17.58 -18.17
CA LYS A 44 -2.97 18.63 -17.34
C LYS A 44 -4.40 18.28 -16.96
N THR A 45 -5.20 17.80 -17.93
CA THR A 45 -6.59 17.35 -17.68
C THR A 45 -6.60 16.18 -16.70
N LEU A 46 -5.73 15.19 -16.91
CA LEU A 46 -5.66 14.02 -16.02
C LEU A 46 -5.22 14.41 -14.60
N MET A 47 -4.30 15.36 -14.44
CA MET A 47 -3.92 15.87 -13.13
C MET A 47 -5.07 16.63 -12.44
N THR A 48 -5.81 17.46 -13.18
CA THR A 48 -6.98 18.18 -12.63
C THR A 48 -8.03 17.20 -12.13
N ALA A 49 -8.40 16.22 -12.94
CA ALA A 49 -9.33 15.18 -12.56
C ALA A 49 -8.83 14.35 -11.36
N SER A 50 -7.54 14.08 -11.30
CA SER A 50 -6.94 13.38 -10.15
C SER A 50 -7.06 14.17 -8.85
N VAL A 51 -6.89 15.49 -8.90
CA VAL A 51 -7.10 16.37 -7.74
C VAL A 51 -8.57 16.32 -7.29
N GLY A 52 -9.52 16.42 -8.23
CA GLY A 52 -10.94 16.30 -7.95
C GLY A 52 -11.27 14.95 -7.28
N ALA A 53 -10.83 13.85 -7.88
CA ALA A 53 -11.03 12.52 -7.32
C ALA A 53 -10.44 12.34 -5.90
N PHE A 54 -9.27 12.90 -5.63
CA PHE A 54 -8.69 12.88 -4.29
C PHE A 54 -9.57 13.63 -3.28
N GLN A 55 -10.06 14.82 -3.65
CA GLN A 55 -10.94 15.61 -2.78
C GLN A 55 -12.25 14.88 -2.51
N ASP A 56 -12.87 14.27 -3.52
CA ASP A 56 -14.10 13.49 -3.39
C ASP A 56 -13.91 12.25 -2.50
N LEU A 57 -12.74 11.63 -2.57
CA LEU A 57 -12.36 10.51 -1.71
C LEU A 57 -11.93 10.94 -0.29
N GLY A 58 -11.90 12.25 0.00
CA GLY A 58 -11.56 12.82 1.30
C GLY A 58 -10.06 12.80 1.62
N TYR A 59 -9.20 12.92 0.59
CA TYR A 59 -7.78 13.14 0.76
C TYR A 59 -7.45 14.63 0.83
N THR A 60 -6.38 14.95 1.53
CA THR A 60 -5.74 16.26 1.51
C THR A 60 -4.58 16.23 0.53
N ILE A 61 -4.49 17.21 -0.37
CA ILE A 61 -3.36 17.33 -1.30
C ILE A 61 -2.18 17.95 -0.56
N ASP A 62 -1.08 17.22 -0.46
CA ASP A 62 0.14 17.66 0.21
C ASP A 62 1.10 18.33 -0.77
N VAL A 63 1.26 17.74 -1.96
CA VAL A 63 2.13 18.23 -3.02
C VAL A 63 1.44 18.14 -4.37
N LEU A 64 1.49 19.21 -5.14
CA LEU A 64 1.07 19.25 -6.54
C LEU A 64 2.19 19.87 -7.38
N ASN A 65 2.78 19.06 -8.26
CA ASN A 65 3.83 19.51 -9.14
C ASN A 65 3.49 19.17 -10.61
N GLY A 66 3.00 20.16 -11.35
CA GLY A 66 2.58 20.01 -12.74
C GLY A 66 3.71 19.71 -13.70
N ASP A 67 4.92 20.24 -13.46
CA ASP A 67 6.07 20.05 -14.34
C ASP A 67 6.56 18.61 -14.36
N TYR A 68 6.45 17.93 -13.22
CA TYR A 68 6.82 16.51 -13.07
C TYR A 68 5.62 15.55 -13.15
N GLY A 69 4.40 16.09 -13.30
CA GLY A 69 3.19 15.27 -13.27
C GLY A 69 3.01 14.53 -11.94
N LEU A 70 3.39 15.15 -10.81
CA LEU A 70 3.42 14.52 -9.50
C LEU A 70 2.34 15.12 -8.59
N ILE A 71 1.56 14.23 -7.96
CA ILE A 71 0.61 14.56 -6.90
C ILE A 71 0.88 13.65 -5.71
N THR A 72 1.01 14.23 -4.53
CA THR A 72 1.02 13.48 -3.26
C THR A 72 -0.14 13.94 -2.41
N ALA A 73 -0.88 13.01 -1.86
CA ALA A 73 -2.04 13.27 -1.01
C ALA A 73 -2.05 12.32 0.18
N SER A 74 -2.66 12.76 1.28
CA SER A 74 -2.77 11.97 2.49
C SER A 74 -4.19 11.96 3.04
N LYS A 75 -4.52 10.91 3.82
CA LYS A 75 -5.80 10.76 4.49
C LYS A 75 -5.62 10.06 5.82
N THR A 76 -6.17 10.64 6.89
CA THR A 76 -6.21 9.98 8.19
C THR A 76 -7.34 8.95 8.22
N LEU A 77 -7.00 7.68 8.44
CA LEU A 77 -7.97 6.57 8.50
C LEU A 77 -8.51 6.32 9.92
N GLY A 78 -7.82 6.84 10.95
CA GLY A 78 -8.14 6.62 12.34
C GLY A 78 -6.90 6.75 13.23
N THR A 79 -6.97 6.18 14.42
CA THR A 79 -5.85 6.15 15.36
C THR A 79 -5.46 4.71 15.65
N GLN A 80 -4.16 4.45 15.70
CA GLN A 80 -3.61 3.21 16.24
C GLN A 80 -3.18 3.44 17.68
N THR A 81 -3.58 2.53 18.55
CA THR A 81 -3.10 2.50 19.92
C THR A 81 -2.00 1.46 20.01
N THR A 82 -0.78 1.88 20.31
CA THR A 82 0.35 0.99 20.53
C THR A 82 0.69 1.03 22.01
N GLU A 83 0.58 -0.10 22.68
CA GLU A 83 1.12 -0.26 24.03
C GLU A 83 2.63 -0.44 23.92
N VAL A 84 3.38 0.54 24.40
CA VAL A 84 4.84 0.47 24.46
C VAL A 84 5.21 -0.08 25.82
N ASN A 85 5.41 -1.39 25.89
CA ASN A 85 6.01 -2.03 27.08
C ASN A 85 7.48 -1.64 27.14
N ASN A 86 7.80 -0.56 27.84
CA ASN A 86 9.16 -0.10 28.13
C ASN A 86 9.80 -0.83 29.33
N SER A 87 9.13 -1.82 29.90
CA SER A 87 9.71 -2.61 30.98
C SER A 87 10.73 -3.61 30.40
N THR A 88 12.00 -3.39 30.69
CA THR A 88 12.99 -4.46 30.57
C THR A 88 12.75 -5.45 31.71
N LEU A 89 12.99 -6.75 31.50
CA LEU A 89 12.88 -7.77 32.57
C LEU A 89 13.66 -7.40 33.83
N LEU A 90 14.67 -6.53 33.72
CA LEU A 90 15.46 -6.00 34.83
C LEU A 90 14.68 -4.93 35.61
N ASP A 91 13.88 -4.10 34.97
CA ASP A 91 13.07 -3.07 35.62
C ASP A 91 11.99 -3.68 36.49
N ASP A 92 11.32 -4.73 36.01
CA ASP A 92 10.30 -5.46 36.78
C ASP A 92 10.89 -6.19 38.00
N VAL A 93 12.10 -6.74 37.87
CA VAL A 93 12.80 -7.39 38.98
C VAL A 93 13.23 -6.36 40.03
N VAL A 94 13.74 -5.21 39.62
CA VAL A 94 14.16 -4.14 40.49
C VAL A 94 12.95 -3.48 41.18
N ALA A 95 11.86 -3.25 40.45
CA ALA A 95 10.61 -2.72 41.00
C ALA A 95 10.03 -3.64 42.09
N GLY A 96 10.03 -4.98 41.84
CA GLY A 96 9.57 -5.96 42.80
C GLY A 96 10.43 -6.07 44.06
N LEU A 97 11.75 -5.84 43.96
CA LEU A 97 12.68 -5.90 45.08
C LEU A 97 12.66 -4.64 45.99
N PHE A 98 12.38 -3.48 45.42
CA PHE A 98 12.42 -2.19 46.12
C PHE A 98 11.06 -1.55 46.35
N GLY A 99 9.97 -2.21 45.96
CA GLY A 99 8.57 -1.75 46.20
C GLY A 99 8.21 -0.47 45.45
N PHE A 100 8.88 -0.20 44.33
CA PHE A 100 8.44 0.87 43.41
C PHE A 100 7.25 0.40 42.60
N GLU A 101 6.22 1.24 42.47
CA GLU A 101 5.10 0.95 41.58
C GLU A 101 5.60 0.84 40.13
N SER A 102 5.24 -0.27 39.47
CA SER A 102 5.53 -0.50 38.06
C SER A 102 5.03 0.71 37.26
N ARG A 103 5.90 1.25 36.42
CA ARG A 103 5.63 2.41 35.58
C ARG A 103 4.43 2.11 34.71
N SER A 104 3.48 3.02 34.70
CA SER A 104 2.31 2.96 33.84
C SER A 104 2.74 2.80 32.38
N ASP A 105 2.17 1.82 31.69
CA ASP A 105 2.36 1.63 30.26
C ASP A 105 1.99 2.92 29.53
N ASP A 106 2.97 3.53 28.86
CA ASP A 106 2.72 4.70 28.04
C ASP A 106 1.96 4.26 26.79
N ILE A 107 0.68 4.60 26.73
CA ILE A 107 -0.14 4.37 25.56
C ILE A 107 0.16 5.48 24.55
N VAL A 108 0.86 5.12 23.48
CA VAL A 108 1.11 6.02 22.35
C VAL A 108 -0.03 5.89 21.34
N ILE A 109 -0.82 6.95 21.20
CA ILE A 109 -1.87 7.05 20.19
C ILE A 109 -1.25 7.75 18.97
N SER A 110 -1.13 7.02 17.87
CA SER A 110 -0.62 7.57 16.61
C SER A 110 -1.73 7.57 15.55
N PRO A 111 -1.86 8.63 14.74
CA PRO A 111 -2.78 8.62 13.63
C PRO A 111 -2.36 7.57 12.60
N LEU A 112 -3.32 6.79 12.12
CA LEU A 112 -3.10 5.91 10.97
C LEU A 112 -3.30 6.72 9.72
N GLU A 113 -2.21 7.05 9.05
CA GLU A 113 -2.20 7.86 7.85
C GLU A 113 -1.98 7.00 6.61
N LEU A 114 -2.78 7.25 5.58
CA LEU A 114 -2.63 6.68 4.26
C LEU A 114 -2.08 7.76 3.33
N SER A 115 -0.86 7.55 2.84
CA SER A 115 -0.24 8.41 1.84
C SER A 115 -0.38 7.79 0.45
N VAL A 116 -0.63 8.64 -0.52
CA VAL A 116 -0.79 8.29 -1.93
C VAL A 116 0.10 9.17 -2.78
N THR A 117 0.82 8.58 -3.70
CA THR A 117 1.59 9.30 -4.72
C THR A 117 1.10 8.91 -6.11
N ILE A 118 0.70 9.89 -6.91
CA ILE A 118 0.39 9.72 -8.33
C ILE A 118 1.53 10.30 -9.16
N THR A 119 1.85 9.60 -10.24
CA THR A 119 2.71 10.11 -11.31
C THR A 119 1.96 10.04 -12.63
N VAL A 120 1.80 11.17 -13.30
CA VAL A 120 1.17 11.29 -14.62
C VAL A 120 2.23 11.58 -15.66
N LYS A 121 2.21 10.86 -16.79
CA LYS A 121 3.16 11.03 -17.89
C LYS A 121 2.43 10.96 -19.22
N GLU A 122 2.84 11.81 -20.17
CA GLU A 122 2.44 11.68 -21.56
C GLU A 122 3.12 10.46 -22.18
N LEU A 123 2.35 9.61 -22.84
CA LEU A 123 2.82 8.47 -23.62
C LEU A 123 2.84 8.79 -25.12
N SER A 124 1.85 9.52 -25.61
CA SER A 124 1.73 9.92 -27.00
C SER A 124 1.03 11.27 -27.09
N SER A 125 1.42 12.09 -28.09
CA SER A 125 0.79 13.36 -28.41
C SER A 125 -0.21 13.24 -29.58
N GLU A 126 -0.10 12.20 -30.41
CA GLU A 126 -1.01 11.92 -31.54
C GLU A 126 -1.21 10.39 -31.71
N PRO A 127 -2.35 9.80 -31.26
CA PRO A 127 -3.36 10.42 -30.40
C PRO A 127 -2.82 10.82 -29.02
N VAL A 128 -3.48 11.75 -28.37
CA VAL A 128 -3.11 12.18 -27.01
C VAL A 128 -3.42 11.06 -26.03
N ILE A 129 -2.40 10.49 -25.43
CA ILE A 129 -2.50 9.44 -24.42
C ILE A 129 -1.60 9.78 -23.24
N SER A 130 -2.15 9.74 -22.04
CA SER A 130 -1.39 9.88 -20.80
C SER A 130 -1.54 8.66 -19.93
N SER A 131 -0.48 8.30 -19.21
CA SER A 131 -0.54 7.24 -18.19
C SER A 131 -0.53 7.84 -16.80
N LEU A 132 -1.34 7.25 -15.92
CA LEU A 132 -1.38 7.56 -14.50
C LEU A 132 -0.95 6.32 -13.73
N ARG A 133 0.08 6.48 -12.91
CA ARG A 133 0.52 5.46 -11.97
C ARG A 133 0.28 5.93 -10.55
N VAL A 134 -0.35 5.09 -9.75
CA VAL A 134 -0.62 5.34 -8.33
C VAL A 134 0.18 4.41 -7.43
N ASN A 135 0.70 4.95 -6.34
CA ASN A 135 1.35 4.20 -5.28
C ASN A 135 0.71 4.59 -3.93
N PHE A 136 0.25 3.59 -3.18
CA PHE A 136 -0.29 3.75 -1.84
C PHE A 136 0.71 3.28 -0.81
N GLU A 137 0.90 4.08 0.24
CA GLU A 137 1.79 3.78 1.35
C GLU A 137 1.05 3.96 2.68
N SER A 138 0.97 2.89 3.46
CA SER A 138 0.41 2.90 4.81
C SER A 138 1.06 1.79 5.62
N GLY A 139 2.01 2.12 6.47
CA GLY A 139 2.55 1.25 7.52
C GLY A 139 2.79 -0.22 7.16
N GLY A 140 3.14 -0.54 5.89
CA GLY A 140 3.36 -1.91 5.43
C GLY A 140 2.10 -2.65 4.93
N THR A 141 0.94 -2.00 4.87
CA THR A 141 -0.29 -2.60 4.35
C THR A 141 -0.22 -2.78 2.84
N LYS A 142 -0.53 -4.01 2.37
CA LYS A 142 -0.67 -4.30 0.94
C LYS A 142 -2.12 -4.06 0.52
N TYR A 143 -2.34 -3.24 -0.50
CA TYR A 143 -3.66 -2.97 -1.03
C TYR A 143 -4.09 -4.03 -2.03
N SER A 144 -5.40 -4.34 -2.04
CA SER A 144 -6.00 -5.30 -2.96
C SER A 144 -6.17 -4.70 -4.36
N ASP A 145 -6.27 -5.57 -5.36
CA ASP A 145 -6.56 -5.15 -6.75
C ASP A 145 -7.89 -4.41 -6.86
N LEU A 146 -8.86 -4.78 -6.02
CA LEU A 146 -10.16 -4.11 -5.94
C LEU A 146 -10.02 -2.65 -5.49
N PHE A 147 -9.10 -2.38 -4.57
CA PHE A 147 -8.85 -1.04 -4.10
C PHE A 147 -8.31 -0.14 -5.22
N PHE A 148 -7.34 -0.62 -6.01
CA PHE A 148 -6.83 0.10 -7.19
C PHE A 148 -7.93 0.36 -8.22
N LYS A 149 -8.76 -0.64 -8.51
CA LYS A 149 -9.90 -0.49 -9.44
C LYS A 149 -10.89 0.58 -8.97
N SER A 150 -11.21 0.61 -7.68
CA SER A 150 -12.11 1.62 -7.11
C SER A 150 -11.51 3.03 -7.19
N PHE A 151 -10.19 3.14 -6.99
CA PHE A 151 -9.48 4.40 -7.13
C PHE A 151 -9.50 4.91 -8.58
N PHE A 152 -9.16 4.06 -9.54
CA PHE A 152 -9.23 4.42 -10.97
C PHE A 152 -10.66 4.79 -11.41
N ALA A 153 -11.68 4.10 -10.89
CA ALA A 153 -13.07 4.45 -11.16
C ALA A 153 -13.45 5.87 -10.65
N ALA A 154 -12.86 6.32 -9.54
CA ALA A 154 -13.04 7.69 -9.07
C ALA A 154 -12.37 8.71 -9.99
N ILE A 155 -11.20 8.39 -10.56
CA ILE A 155 -10.55 9.22 -11.60
C ILE A 155 -11.43 9.30 -12.85
N ASP A 156 -11.94 8.17 -13.32
CA ASP A 156 -12.84 8.10 -14.48
C ASP A 156 -14.10 8.96 -14.26
N GLN A 157 -14.69 8.89 -13.09
CA GLN A 157 -15.84 9.71 -12.71
C GLN A 157 -15.50 11.20 -12.70
N SER A 158 -14.37 11.59 -12.15
CA SER A 158 -13.92 12.99 -12.14
C SER A 158 -13.67 13.51 -13.56
N LEU A 159 -13.02 12.72 -14.43
CA LEU A 159 -12.81 13.06 -15.84
C LEU A 159 -14.15 13.26 -16.57
N PHE A 160 -15.14 12.40 -16.31
CA PHE A 160 -16.46 12.53 -16.92
C PHE A 160 -17.17 13.83 -16.49
N LEU A 161 -17.08 14.18 -15.22
CA LEU A 161 -17.70 15.39 -14.68
C LEU A 161 -17.02 16.65 -15.26
N ASP A 162 -15.69 16.69 -15.35
CA ASP A 162 -14.96 17.82 -15.91
C ASP A 162 -15.29 18.06 -17.39
N THR A 163 -15.45 16.98 -18.19
CA THR A 163 -15.80 17.09 -19.62
C THR A 163 -17.25 17.47 -19.87
N THR A 164 -18.13 17.35 -18.89
CA THR A 164 -19.58 17.62 -19.05
C THR A 164 -19.93 19.08 -18.74
N ILE A 165 -19.03 19.85 -18.13
CA ILE A 165 -19.24 21.24 -17.66
C ILE A 165 -18.74 22.28 -18.70
N GLU A 166 -17.98 21.89 -19.73
CA GLU A 166 -17.58 22.73 -20.87
C GLU A 166 -18.67 22.75 -21.95
#